data_0d425af527e9bab1b5385d53aa27e1cb
#
_entry.id   0d425af527e9bab1b5385d53aa27e1cb
#
_cell.length_a   1.000
_cell.length_b   1.000
_cell.length_c   1.000
_cell.angle_alpha   90.00
_cell.angle_beta   90.00
_cell.angle_gamma   90.00
#
_symmetry.space_group_name_H-M   'P 1'
#
loop_
_entity.id
_entity.type
_entity.pdbx_description
1 polymer ?
#
loop_
_entity_poly.entity_id
_entity_poly.type
_entity_poly.pdbx_seq_one_letter_code
_entity_poly.pdbx_strand_id
1 'polypeptide(L)'
;GYWDLDKILTLFPIFEERLSQLSSNLSGGEQQMLAIGRALMTNPSLLILDEATEGLSPVISKKIWNVLREVSNEGISILIIDKISQDLKDFSNYSYILERGKSVWNGKLSELSTDNSKRFLGV
;
A
#
# COMPACT_ATOMS: atom_id res chain seq x y z
N GLY A 1 19.24 -9.85 -5.92
CA GLY A 1 17.95 -9.56 -6.50
C GLY A 1 17.82 -8.14 -6.99
N TYR A 2 16.70 -7.81 -7.54
CA TYR A 2 16.45 -6.47 -8.08
C TYR A 2 16.49 -5.39 -6.99
N TRP A 3 15.87 -5.68 -5.83
CA TRP A 3 15.78 -4.73 -4.73
C TRP A 3 17.01 -4.83 -3.84
N ASP A 4 17.75 -3.75 -3.71
CA ASP A 4 18.89 -3.61 -2.82
C ASP A 4 18.79 -2.27 -2.06
N LEU A 5 19.75 -2.00 -1.19
CA LEU A 5 19.73 -0.78 -0.38
C LEU A 5 19.70 0.47 -1.25
N ASP A 6 20.48 0.52 -2.32
CA ASP A 6 20.52 1.69 -3.19
C ASP A 6 19.18 1.99 -3.84
N LYS A 7 18.48 0.95 -4.30
CA LYS A 7 17.13 1.11 -4.87
C LYS A 7 16.11 1.53 -3.84
N ILE A 8 16.19 0.99 -2.62
CA ILE A 8 15.32 1.40 -1.51
C ILE A 8 15.55 2.87 -1.16
N LEU A 9 16.79 3.32 -1.10
CA LEU A 9 17.11 4.74 -0.83
C LEU A 9 16.63 5.65 -1.96
N THR A 10 16.64 5.17 -3.19
CA THR A 10 16.08 5.91 -4.33
C THR A 10 14.56 6.01 -4.23
N LEU A 11 13.90 4.93 -3.83
CA LEU A 11 12.45 4.87 -3.66
C LEU A 11 11.99 5.72 -2.47
N PHE A 12 12.77 5.74 -1.39
CA PHE A 12 12.49 6.47 -0.16
C PHE A 12 13.67 7.40 0.18
N PRO A 13 13.80 8.55 -0.50
CA PRO A 13 14.95 9.44 -0.29
C PRO A 13 15.14 9.92 1.16
N ILE A 14 14.06 9.95 1.95
CA ILE A 14 14.11 10.38 3.35
C ILE A 14 15.07 9.50 4.17
N PHE A 15 15.25 8.24 3.82
CA PHE A 15 16.11 7.33 4.56
C PHE A 15 17.59 7.63 4.35
N GLU A 16 17.98 8.25 3.26
CA GLU A 16 19.35 8.67 3.04
C GLU A 16 19.80 9.65 4.10
N GLU A 17 18.90 10.54 4.52
CA GLU A 17 19.14 11.52 5.57
C GLU A 17 19.07 10.91 6.97
N ARG A 18 18.45 9.75 7.13
CA ARG A 18 18.11 9.15 8.43
C ARG A 18 18.74 7.78 8.67
N LEU A 19 19.76 7.43 7.90
CA LEU A 19 20.42 6.12 8.02
C LEU A 19 20.97 5.82 9.41
N SER A 20 21.40 6.85 10.14
CA SER A 20 21.97 6.71 11.47
C SER A 20 20.94 6.77 12.59
N GLN A 21 19.68 7.03 12.28
CA GLN A 21 18.63 7.09 13.29
C GLN A 21 18.10 5.71 13.65
N LEU A 22 17.73 5.54 14.92
CA LEU A 22 16.99 4.35 15.36
C LEU A 22 15.57 4.42 14.79
N SER A 23 15.04 3.27 14.41
CA SER A 23 13.68 3.18 13.85
C SER A 23 12.60 3.70 14.82
N SER A 24 12.86 3.64 16.13
CA SER A 24 11.95 4.19 17.15
C SER A 24 11.83 5.71 17.11
N ASN A 25 12.78 6.39 16.46
CA ASN A 25 12.79 7.86 16.33
C ASN A 25 12.11 8.35 15.06
N LEU A 26 11.63 7.42 14.22
CA LEU A 26 10.96 7.78 12.97
C LEU A 26 9.47 8.06 13.22
N SER A 27 8.88 8.92 12.38
CA SER A 27 7.44 9.14 12.38
C SER A 27 6.69 7.86 11.99
N GLY A 28 5.37 7.82 12.23
CA GLY A 28 4.53 6.68 11.82
C GLY A 28 4.62 6.39 10.33
N GLY A 29 4.61 7.44 9.49
CA GLY A 29 4.75 7.30 8.04
C GLY A 29 6.13 6.79 7.64
N GLU A 30 7.18 7.28 8.28
CA GLU A 30 8.55 6.82 8.02
C GLU A 30 8.74 5.37 8.45
N GLN A 31 8.15 4.97 9.58
CA GLN A 31 8.15 3.57 10.02
C GLN A 31 7.45 2.66 9.02
N GLN A 32 6.34 3.10 8.46
CA GLN A 32 5.61 2.34 7.44
C GLN A 32 6.42 2.20 6.16
N MET A 33 7.07 3.27 5.72
CA MET A 33 7.98 3.23 4.56
C MET A 33 9.15 2.28 4.81
N LEU A 34 9.69 2.27 6.04
CA LEU A 34 10.76 1.34 6.42
C LEU A 34 10.29 -0.11 6.35
N ALA A 35 9.07 -0.39 6.82
CA ALA A 35 8.49 -1.74 6.75
C ALA A 35 8.35 -2.21 5.30
N ILE A 36 7.88 -1.34 4.40
CA ILE A 36 7.77 -1.64 2.97
C ILE A 36 9.17 -1.89 2.37
N GLY A 37 10.13 -1.02 2.69
CA GLY A 37 11.50 -1.18 2.21
C GLY A 37 12.14 -2.49 2.65
N ARG A 38 11.95 -2.88 3.89
CA ARG A 38 12.43 -4.17 4.41
C ARG A 38 11.83 -5.35 3.67
N ALA A 39 10.52 -5.31 3.43
CA ALA A 39 9.85 -6.37 2.68
C ALA A 39 10.37 -6.46 1.25
N LEU A 40 10.59 -5.33 0.58
CA LEU A 40 11.13 -5.30 -0.77
C LEU A 40 12.55 -5.89 -0.86
N MET A 41 13.37 -5.70 0.17
CA MET A 41 14.72 -6.24 0.18
C MET A 41 14.77 -7.78 0.23
N THR A 42 13.67 -8.43 0.56
CA THR A 42 13.56 -9.89 0.43
C THR A 42 13.33 -10.33 -1.02
N ASN A 43 13.19 -9.39 -1.94
CA ASN A 43 12.90 -9.64 -3.35
C ASN A 43 11.68 -10.54 -3.58
N PRO A 44 10.51 -10.14 -3.07
CA PRO A 44 9.31 -10.97 -3.11
C PRO A 44 8.68 -10.99 -4.49
N SER A 45 7.91 -12.03 -4.79
CA SER A 45 6.99 -12.05 -5.92
C SER A 45 5.60 -11.52 -5.55
N LEU A 46 5.27 -11.53 -4.27
CA LEU A 46 4.02 -11.03 -3.73
C LEU A 46 4.28 -10.20 -2.48
N LEU A 47 3.78 -8.98 -2.45
CA LEU A 47 3.81 -8.09 -1.30
C LEU A 47 2.40 -7.99 -0.72
N ILE A 48 2.26 -8.26 0.57
CA ILE A 48 0.98 -8.19 1.28
C ILE A 48 1.02 -6.99 2.23
N LEU A 49 0.02 -6.12 2.13
CA LEU A 49 -0.10 -4.91 2.93
C LEU A 49 -1.46 -4.89 3.62
N ASP A 50 -1.43 -4.75 4.95
CA ASP A 50 -2.64 -4.67 5.76
C ASP A 50 -2.75 -3.26 6.34
N GLU A 51 -3.72 -2.48 5.81
CA GLU A 51 -4.00 -1.12 6.24
C GLU A 51 -2.76 -0.21 6.25
N ALA A 52 -2.01 -0.24 5.15
CA ALA A 52 -0.71 0.41 5.03
C ALA A 52 -0.73 1.94 5.21
N THR A 53 -1.87 2.59 4.99
CA THR A 53 -2.00 4.05 5.10
C THR A 53 -2.84 4.51 6.28
N GLU A 54 -3.34 3.60 7.11
CA GLU A 54 -4.20 3.95 8.24
C GLU A 54 -3.47 4.82 9.25
N GLY A 55 -4.14 5.86 9.71
CA GLY A 55 -3.59 6.79 10.69
C GLY A 55 -2.55 7.76 10.15
N LEU A 56 -2.26 7.73 8.85
CA LEU A 56 -1.28 8.61 8.23
C LEU A 56 -1.95 9.84 7.59
N SER A 57 -1.19 10.93 7.50
CA SER A 57 -1.66 12.13 6.81
C SER A 57 -1.91 11.85 5.32
N PRO A 58 -2.78 12.63 4.65
CA PRO A 58 -3.01 12.46 3.20
C PRO A 58 -1.73 12.60 2.37
N VAL A 59 -0.82 13.48 2.77
CA VAL A 59 0.45 13.69 2.06
C VAL A 59 1.33 12.44 2.11
N ILE A 60 1.46 11.84 3.30
CA ILE A 60 2.26 10.63 3.49
C ILE A 60 1.60 9.43 2.81
N SER A 61 0.27 9.29 2.95
CA SER A 61 -0.47 8.23 2.27
C SER A 61 -0.25 8.26 0.77
N LYS A 62 -0.28 9.45 0.18
CA LYS A 62 -0.04 9.61 -1.26
C LYS A 62 1.35 9.17 -1.68
N LYS A 63 2.36 9.45 -0.87
CA LYS A 63 3.73 8.98 -1.12
C LYS A 63 3.79 7.46 -1.12
N ILE A 64 3.12 6.80 -0.18
CA ILE A 64 3.05 5.34 -0.11
C ILE A 64 2.38 4.77 -1.35
N TRP A 65 1.24 5.32 -1.77
CA TRP A 65 0.56 4.86 -2.99
C TRP A 65 1.45 5.00 -4.23
N ASN A 66 2.20 6.09 -4.34
CA ASN A 66 3.14 6.29 -5.45
C ASN A 66 4.25 5.23 -5.45
N VAL A 67 4.79 4.90 -4.27
CA VAL A 67 5.78 3.83 -4.12
C VAL A 67 5.19 2.48 -4.56
N LEU A 68 3.97 2.18 -4.14
CA LEU A 68 3.32 0.92 -4.50
C LEU A 68 3.09 0.81 -6.01
N ARG A 69 2.79 1.92 -6.69
CA ARG A 69 2.70 1.92 -8.16
C ARG A 69 4.04 1.57 -8.82
N GLU A 70 5.13 2.15 -8.33
CA GLU A 70 6.46 1.83 -8.85
C GLU A 70 6.81 0.36 -8.61
N VAL A 71 6.51 -0.17 -7.43
CA VAL A 71 6.72 -1.58 -7.09
C VAL A 71 5.92 -2.49 -8.02
N SER A 72 4.66 -2.16 -8.25
CA SER A 72 3.79 -2.91 -9.16
C SER A 72 4.33 -2.91 -10.59
N ASN A 73 4.85 -1.77 -11.04
CA ASN A 73 5.42 -1.64 -12.39
C ASN A 73 6.68 -2.50 -12.57
N GLU A 74 7.36 -2.84 -11.47
CA GLU A 74 8.51 -3.75 -11.51
C GLU A 74 8.12 -5.23 -11.52
N GLY A 75 6.84 -5.53 -11.57
CA GLY A 75 6.34 -6.90 -11.72
C GLY A 75 6.01 -7.62 -10.43
N ILE A 76 6.06 -6.95 -9.28
CA ILE A 76 5.64 -7.54 -8.01
C ILE A 76 4.12 -7.49 -7.91
N SER A 77 3.49 -8.62 -7.58
CA SER A 77 2.07 -8.66 -7.27
C SER A 77 1.83 -8.08 -5.89
N ILE A 78 0.76 -7.30 -5.73
CA ILE A 78 0.45 -6.63 -4.47
C ILE A 78 -0.96 -7.02 -4.04
N LEU A 79 -1.08 -7.54 -2.82
CA LEU A 79 -2.35 -7.80 -2.16
C LEU A 79 -2.53 -6.76 -1.06
N ILE A 80 -3.53 -5.91 -1.20
CA ILE A 80 -3.82 -4.85 -0.24
C ILE A 80 -5.11 -5.15 0.48
N ILE A 81 -5.09 -5.06 1.81
CA ILE A 81 -6.24 -5.14 2.69
C ILE A 81 -6.46 -3.74 3.24
N ASP A 82 -7.56 -3.09 2.85
CA ASP A 82 -7.80 -1.71 3.26
C ASP A 82 -9.28 -1.35 3.10
N LYS A 83 -9.63 -0.17 3.61
CA LYS A 83 -10.93 0.44 3.36
C LYS A 83 -10.95 1.00 1.95
N ILE A 84 -12.14 1.08 1.35
CA ILE A 84 -12.26 1.64 0.02
C ILE A 84 -12.03 3.15 0.09
N SER A 85 -11.13 3.61 -0.77
CA SER A 85 -10.78 5.00 -0.96
C SER A 85 -10.61 5.26 -2.46
N GLN A 86 -10.50 6.51 -2.85
CA GLN A 86 -10.20 6.84 -4.24
C GLN A 86 -8.84 6.31 -4.66
N ASP A 87 -7.84 6.38 -3.75
CA ASP A 87 -6.51 5.84 -4.03
C ASP A 87 -6.56 4.34 -4.32
N LEU A 88 -7.31 3.58 -3.53
CA LEU A 88 -7.47 2.15 -3.74
C LEU A 88 -8.17 1.85 -5.06
N LYS A 89 -9.22 2.60 -5.39
CA LYS A 89 -9.94 2.47 -6.67
C LYS A 89 -9.01 2.71 -7.87
N ASP A 90 -8.17 3.73 -7.77
CA ASP A 90 -7.24 4.09 -8.84
C ASP A 90 -6.12 3.07 -8.99
N PHE A 91 -5.72 2.44 -7.90
CA PHE A 91 -4.59 1.51 -7.85
C PHE A 91 -4.98 0.07 -8.21
N SER A 92 -6.12 -0.43 -7.70
CA SER A 92 -6.45 -1.85 -7.78
C SER A 92 -6.86 -2.29 -9.19
N ASN A 93 -6.44 -3.49 -9.56
CA ASN A 93 -6.89 -4.15 -10.81
C ASN A 93 -8.14 -4.97 -10.56
N TYR A 94 -8.22 -5.64 -9.42
CA TYR A 94 -9.32 -6.51 -9.06
C TYR A 94 -9.48 -6.52 -7.54
N SER A 95 -10.73 -6.62 -7.06
CA SER A 95 -11.01 -6.51 -5.63
C SER A 95 -12.08 -7.47 -5.19
N TYR A 96 -11.99 -7.85 -3.92
CA TYR A 96 -13.01 -8.61 -3.20
C TYR A 96 -13.47 -7.77 -2.02
N ILE A 97 -14.78 -7.68 -1.81
CA ILE A 97 -15.34 -7.09 -0.60
C ILE A 97 -15.71 -8.21 0.35
N LEU A 98 -15.16 -8.18 1.56
CA LEU A 98 -15.42 -9.17 2.59
C LEU A 98 -16.32 -8.60 3.66
N GLU A 99 -17.29 -9.40 4.08
CA GLU A 99 -18.19 -9.08 5.18
C GLU A 99 -18.42 -10.33 5.99
N ARG A 100 -18.10 -10.26 7.29
CA ARG A 100 -18.30 -11.37 8.24
C ARG A 100 -17.68 -12.68 7.75
N GLY A 101 -16.47 -12.59 7.20
CA GLY A 101 -15.74 -13.77 6.73
C GLY A 101 -16.16 -14.31 5.38
N LYS A 102 -17.02 -13.59 4.65
CA LYS A 102 -17.49 -14.01 3.33
C LYS A 102 -17.22 -12.95 2.28
N SER A 103 -16.92 -13.38 1.05
CA SER A 103 -16.86 -12.49 -0.09
C SER A 103 -18.29 -12.16 -0.52
N VAL A 104 -18.66 -10.89 -0.46
CA VAL A 104 -20.00 -10.41 -0.81
C VAL A 104 -20.04 -9.73 -2.17
N TRP A 105 -18.89 -9.36 -2.71
CA TRP A 105 -18.76 -8.78 -4.04
C TRP A 105 -17.32 -8.95 -4.53
N ASN A 106 -17.15 -9.09 -5.84
CA ASN A 106 -15.83 -9.07 -6.45
C ASN A 106 -15.91 -8.43 -7.84
N GLY A 107 -14.80 -7.87 -8.29
CA GLY A 107 -14.71 -7.20 -9.58
C GLY A 107 -13.75 -6.02 -9.53
N LYS A 108 -13.83 -5.17 -10.54
CA LYS A 108 -13.10 -3.90 -10.55
C LYS A 108 -13.86 -2.88 -9.71
N LEU A 109 -13.18 -2.19 -8.80
CA LEU A 109 -13.84 -1.19 -7.93
C LEU A 109 -14.50 -0.07 -8.72
N SER A 110 -13.97 0.27 -9.89
CA SER A 110 -14.58 1.26 -10.78
C SER A 110 -15.96 0.85 -11.29
N GLU A 111 -16.27 -0.44 -11.25
CA GLU A 111 -17.55 -1.00 -11.67
C GLU A 111 -18.54 -1.17 -10.51
N LEU A 112 -18.11 -0.83 -9.29
CA LEU A 112 -19.00 -0.91 -8.12
C LEU A 112 -20.11 0.13 -8.23
N SER A 113 -21.37 -0.31 -8.28
CA SER A 113 -22.51 0.59 -8.39
C SER A 113 -22.67 1.44 -7.15
N THR A 114 -23.40 2.57 -7.28
CA THR A 114 -23.70 3.44 -6.14
C THR A 114 -24.48 2.70 -5.06
N ASP A 115 -25.44 1.84 -5.46
CA ASP A 115 -26.25 1.06 -4.52
C ASP A 115 -25.37 0.05 -3.76
N ASN A 116 -24.49 -0.66 -4.46
CA ASN A 116 -23.56 -1.60 -3.84
C ASN A 116 -22.54 -0.88 -2.95
N SER A 117 -22.08 0.29 -3.37
CA SER A 117 -21.20 1.12 -2.57
C SER A 117 -21.84 1.50 -1.24
N LYS A 118 -23.08 1.96 -1.27
CA LYS A 118 -23.85 2.27 -0.04
C LYS A 118 -24.07 1.03 0.82
N ARG A 119 -24.43 -0.09 0.20
CA ARG A 119 -24.76 -1.33 0.90
C ARG A 119 -23.56 -1.88 1.66
N PHE A 120 -22.38 -1.90 1.04
CA PHE A 120 -21.18 -2.55 1.61
C PHE A 120 -20.28 -1.58 2.38
N LEU A 121 -20.32 -0.31 2.07
CA LEU A 121 -19.36 0.68 2.57
C LEU A 121 -19.99 1.80 3.39
N GLY A 122 -21.30 1.92 3.37
CA GLY A 122 -22.01 2.99 4.07
C GLY A 122 -21.83 4.37 3.45
N VAL A 123 -21.43 4.45 2.20
CA VAL A 123 -21.15 5.72 1.50
C VAL A 123 -21.97 5.88 0.25
#